data_df7d9f4e03ad566a93fff0e94099314a
#
_entry.id   df7d9f4e03ad566a93fff0e94099314a
#
_cell.length_a   1.000
_cell.length_b   1.000
_cell.length_c   1.000
_cell.angle_alpha   90.00
_cell.angle_beta   90.00
_cell.angle_gamma   90.00
#
_symmetry.space_group_name_H-M   'P 1'
#
loop_
_entity.id
_entity.type
_entity.pdbx_description
1 polymer ?
#
loop_
_entity_poly.entity_id
_entity_poly.type
_entity_poly.pdbx_seq_one_letter_code
_entity_poly.pdbx_strand_id
1 'polypeptide(L)'
;MPFPASIRWLALVPLVLRAAVVAQAATTVPLPSWMCAADHADVIFASGFETGEAVPHNPSNGSGGPYPGDESRGITVPGFGSHLLYLYVPQSYTPEHASPLMLVMHGTAGYPGAAPAAARQVRDDWSSVAESGGFIVLSPVASGSNGSWEPDIDIPVIFAAIADTMARYNVEQTRMNMWGYSAGGHLAHALALNHTDFFTAYGVSAGALTQYACTDDGSPPPSCSELLGNAEPKIPVDIHIGVADPLYLYYGANEDQGRFEAGGWISEQDLFWRPFAGGHTYTIAQLGEIWTNICPFALGP
;
A
#
# COMPACT_ATOMS: atom_id res chain seq x y z
N MET A 1 22.37 15.52 -13.44
CA MET A 1 21.66 16.81 -13.62
C MET A 1 21.11 17.16 -12.26
N PRO A 2 21.31 18.36 -11.72
CA PRO A 2 20.80 18.70 -10.38
C PRO A 2 19.28 18.79 -10.41
N PHE A 3 18.61 18.17 -9.44
CA PHE A 3 17.18 18.27 -9.22
C PHE A 3 16.82 19.72 -8.84
N PRO A 4 15.67 20.25 -9.27
CA PRO A 4 15.23 21.56 -8.81
C PRO A 4 14.88 21.49 -7.30
N ALA A 5 15.53 22.34 -6.53
CA ALA A 5 15.26 22.54 -5.12
C ALA A 5 13.89 23.22 -4.98
N SER A 6 12.97 22.56 -4.36
CA SER A 6 11.76 23.00 -3.66
C SER A 6 10.55 22.09 -3.87
N ILE A 7 10.57 20.93 -3.26
CA ILE A 7 9.31 20.22 -2.98
C ILE A 7 8.81 20.76 -1.64
N ARG A 8 8.08 21.85 -1.67
CA ARG A 8 7.18 22.21 -0.57
C ARG A 8 5.98 21.27 -0.69
N TRP A 9 5.91 20.27 0.14
CA TRP A 9 4.70 19.49 0.37
C TRP A 9 3.60 20.43 0.85
N LEU A 10 2.92 21.08 -0.08
CA LEU A 10 1.69 21.80 0.20
C LEU A 10 0.62 20.74 0.44
N ALA A 11 0.23 20.63 1.70
CA ALA A 11 -1.00 19.96 2.14
C ALA A 11 -2.22 20.60 1.44
N LEU A 12 -2.51 20.16 0.24
CA LEU A 12 -3.75 20.44 -0.50
C LEU A 12 -4.47 19.14 -0.73
N VAL A 13 -4.81 18.45 0.35
CA VAL A 13 -5.95 17.54 0.36
C VAL A 13 -7.17 18.43 0.58
N PRO A 14 -8.16 18.48 -0.32
CA PRO A 14 -9.37 19.24 -0.07
C PRO A 14 -10.05 18.74 1.20
N LEU A 15 -10.34 19.66 2.06
CA LEU A 15 -11.04 19.59 3.34
C LEU A 15 -12.47 19.04 3.16
N VAL A 16 -12.65 17.75 2.94
CA VAL A 16 -13.98 17.14 2.82
C VAL A 16 -14.26 16.06 3.87
N LEU A 17 -13.26 15.67 4.68
CA LEU A 17 -13.50 14.71 5.78
C LEU A 17 -12.80 15.15 7.07
N ARG A 18 -13.23 16.26 7.65
CA ARG A 18 -13.01 16.54 9.08
C ARG A 18 -14.35 16.75 9.78
N ALA A 19 -15.02 15.65 10.08
CA ALA A 19 -15.81 15.60 11.30
C ALA A 19 -14.81 15.58 12.47
N ALA A 20 -15.01 16.42 13.47
CA ALA A 20 -14.16 16.52 14.63
C ALA A 20 -14.16 15.17 15.39
N VAL A 21 -13.22 14.30 15.07
CA VAL A 21 -12.87 13.16 15.89
C VAL A 21 -11.72 13.66 16.79
N VAL A 22 -11.91 13.56 18.08
CA VAL A 22 -10.85 13.71 19.07
C VAL A 22 -9.73 12.77 18.66
N ALA A 23 -8.55 13.30 18.35
CA ALA A 23 -7.42 12.54 17.90
C ALA A 23 -6.98 11.59 19.04
N GLN A 24 -7.53 10.37 19.05
CA GLN A 24 -6.83 9.25 19.63
C GLN A 24 -5.73 8.88 18.65
N ALA A 25 -4.52 8.69 19.16
CA ALA A 25 -3.42 8.19 18.33
C ALA A 25 -3.87 6.88 17.67
N ALA A 26 -3.88 6.84 16.35
CA ALA A 26 -4.18 5.61 15.63
C ALA A 26 -3.17 4.55 16.08
N THR A 27 -3.64 3.35 16.33
CA THR A 27 -2.80 2.20 16.69
C THR A 27 -3.12 1.06 15.73
N THR A 28 -2.14 0.26 15.38
CA THR A 28 -2.42 -1.00 14.69
C THR A 28 -2.79 -2.06 15.72
N VAL A 29 -3.86 -2.80 15.42
CA VAL A 29 -4.36 -3.89 16.27
C VAL A 29 -4.14 -5.21 15.54
N PRO A 30 -3.39 -6.17 16.11
CA PRO A 30 -3.23 -7.48 15.49
C PRO A 30 -4.56 -8.25 15.53
N LEU A 31 -4.93 -8.83 14.39
CA LEU A 31 -6.11 -9.68 14.23
C LEU A 31 -5.69 -11.15 14.23
N PRO A 32 -6.58 -12.08 14.60
CA PRO A 32 -6.32 -13.51 14.44
C PRO A 32 -6.00 -13.86 12.96
N SER A 33 -5.01 -14.74 12.75
CA SER A 33 -4.52 -15.09 11.39
C SER A 33 -5.58 -15.71 10.47
N TRP A 34 -6.62 -16.34 11.03
CA TRP A 34 -7.75 -16.88 10.26
C TRP A 34 -8.59 -15.79 9.57
N MET A 35 -8.54 -14.53 10.04
CA MET A 35 -9.20 -13.39 9.41
C MET A 35 -8.56 -12.97 8.06
N CYS A 36 -7.44 -13.59 7.71
CA CYS A 36 -6.73 -13.35 6.46
C CYS A 36 -7.22 -14.22 5.30
N ALA A 37 -8.21 -15.10 5.52
CA ALA A 37 -8.78 -15.98 4.51
C ALA A 37 -10.20 -15.53 4.11
N ALA A 38 -10.52 -15.70 2.82
CA ALA A 38 -11.78 -15.27 2.23
C ALA A 38 -13.04 -15.94 2.83
N ASP A 39 -12.90 -17.20 3.27
CA ASP A 39 -13.99 -18.00 3.82
C ASP A 39 -14.41 -17.61 5.24
N HIS A 40 -13.70 -16.67 5.86
CA HIS A 40 -13.99 -16.18 7.21
C HIS A 40 -14.52 -14.75 7.24
N ALA A 41 -14.74 -14.11 6.09
CA ALA A 41 -15.30 -12.75 6.03
C ALA A 41 -16.63 -12.63 6.79
N ASP A 42 -17.48 -13.66 6.72
CA ASP A 42 -18.80 -13.69 7.42
C ASP A 42 -18.67 -13.84 8.94
N VAL A 43 -17.56 -14.40 9.43
CA VAL A 43 -17.37 -14.65 10.87
C VAL A 43 -16.93 -13.38 11.59
N ILE A 44 -16.26 -12.46 10.90
CA ILE A 44 -15.80 -11.18 11.45
C ILE A 44 -16.99 -10.34 11.96
N PHE A 45 -18.14 -10.43 11.30
CA PHE A 45 -19.33 -9.65 11.63
C PHE A 45 -20.33 -10.34 12.55
N ALA A 46 -20.24 -11.67 12.69
CA ALA A 46 -21.22 -12.46 13.43
C ALA A 46 -20.80 -12.84 14.87
N SER A 47 -19.51 -12.89 15.16
CA SER A 47 -19.01 -13.24 16.49
C SER A 47 -18.36 -12.03 17.15
N GLY A 48 -19.04 -11.44 18.11
CA GLY A 48 -18.35 -10.65 19.12
C GLY A 48 -17.21 -11.50 19.67
N PHE A 49 -15.99 -10.98 19.58
CA PHE A 49 -14.79 -11.66 20.06
C PHE A 49 -14.99 -12.22 21.45
N GLU A 50 -14.62 -13.46 21.70
CA GLU A 50 -14.60 -14.04 23.05
C GLU A 50 -13.67 -13.29 24.02
N THR A 51 -12.81 -12.37 23.49
CA THR A 51 -11.90 -11.50 24.26
C THR A 51 -12.48 -10.13 24.60
N GLY A 52 -13.64 -9.76 24.04
CA GLY A 52 -14.34 -8.49 24.37
C GLY A 52 -13.78 -7.24 23.68
N GLU A 53 -12.75 -7.34 22.83
CA GLU A 53 -12.30 -6.24 21.99
C GLU A 53 -12.99 -6.31 20.62
N ALA A 54 -13.70 -5.25 20.25
CA ALA A 54 -14.33 -5.15 18.94
C ALA A 54 -13.24 -4.99 17.86
N VAL A 55 -13.33 -5.79 16.79
CA VAL A 55 -12.48 -5.58 15.60
C VAL A 55 -12.81 -4.21 15.03
N PRO A 56 -11.82 -3.35 14.77
CA PRO A 56 -12.04 -2.07 14.11
C PRO A 56 -12.76 -2.28 12.79
N HIS A 57 -13.89 -1.60 12.59
CA HIS A 57 -14.72 -1.74 11.40
C HIS A 57 -15.19 -0.37 10.95
N ASN A 58 -14.85 0.00 9.72
CA ASN A 58 -15.22 1.27 9.09
C ASN A 58 -15.50 1.07 7.59
N PRO A 59 -16.70 0.51 7.25
CA PRO A 59 -17.06 0.25 5.86
C PRO A 59 -17.25 1.54 5.07
N SER A 60 -16.79 1.55 3.81
CA SER A 60 -17.02 2.68 2.90
C SER A 60 -18.46 2.78 2.41
N ASN A 61 -19.23 1.71 2.53
CA ASN A 61 -20.62 1.60 2.05
C ASN A 61 -20.78 1.92 0.56
N GLY A 62 -19.79 1.56 -0.26
CA GLY A 62 -19.86 1.71 -1.70
C GLY A 62 -21.08 0.97 -2.30
N SER A 63 -21.58 1.47 -3.43
CA SER A 63 -22.86 1.06 -4.01
C SER A 63 -22.91 -0.34 -4.63
N GLY A 64 -21.85 -1.14 -4.47
CA GLY A 64 -21.69 -2.44 -5.14
C GLY A 64 -21.37 -2.24 -6.62
N GLY A 65 -20.11 -2.28 -6.99
CA GLY A 65 -19.63 -2.12 -8.36
C GLY A 65 -20.11 -3.24 -9.30
N PRO A 66 -19.69 -3.25 -10.57
CA PRO A 66 -19.78 -4.43 -11.40
C PRO A 66 -18.97 -5.55 -10.72
N TYR A 67 -19.54 -6.66 -10.59
CA TYR A 67 -19.26 -7.85 -9.82
C TYR A 67 -17.84 -8.44 -9.92
N PRO A 68 -17.55 -9.57 -9.20
CA PRO A 68 -16.24 -10.19 -9.10
C PRO A 68 -15.52 -10.38 -10.44
N GLY A 69 -14.19 -10.26 -10.41
CA GLY A 69 -13.32 -10.43 -11.56
C GLY A 69 -12.50 -9.20 -11.90
N ASP A 70 -12.01 -9.19 -13.13
CA ASP A 70 -11.17 -8.12 -13.67
C ASP A 70 -11.97 -6.91 -14.11
N GLU A 71 -11.56 -5.72 -13.68
CA GLU A 71 -12.09 -4.46 -14.19
C GLU A 71 -10.94 -3.57 -14.69
N SER A 72 -11.18 -2.85 -15.78
CA SER A 72 -10.34 -1.72 -16.21
C SER A 72 -11.20 -0.49 -16.40
N ARG A 73 -10.80 0.65 -15.85
CA ARG A 73 -11.57 1.88 -15.95
C ARG A 73 -10.73 3.13 -15.96
N GLY A 74 -11.25 4.16 -16.57
CA GLY A 74 -10.72 5.52 -16.51
C GLY A 74 -11.37 6.31 -15.40
N ILE A 75 -10.58 7.13 -14.70
CA ILE A 75 -11.07 8.20 -13.84
C ILE A 75 -10.55 9.53 -14.33
N THR A 76 -11.29 10.60 -14.08
CA THR A 76 -10.82 11.97 -14.36
C THR A 76 -10.57 12.66 -13.03
N VAL A 77 -9.32 13.08 -12.82
CA VAL A 77 -8.88 13.74 -11.60
C VAL A 77 -8.73 15.23 -11.88
N PRO A 78 -9.46 16.13 -11.19
CA PRO A 78 -9.36 17.56 -11.41
C PRO A 78 -7.93 18.08 -11.26
N GLY A 79 -7.43 18.78 -12.28
CA GLY A 79 -6.05 19.28 -12.32
C GLY A 79 -5.00 18.28 -12.82
N PHE A 80 -5.32 16.97 -12.90
CA PHE A 80 -4.39 15.92 -13.28
C PHE A 80 -4.81 15.16 -14.55
N GLY A 81 -6.05 15.33 -15.06
CA GLY A 81 -6.51 14.71 -16.29
C GLY A 81 -7.13 13.33 -16.08
N SER A 82 -7.07 12.50 -17.14
CA SER A 82 -7.66 11.16 -17.12
C SER A 82 -6.60 10.09 -16.91
N HIS A 83 -6.88 9.18 -15.99
CA HIS A 83 -5.98 8.10 -15.59
C HIS A 83 -6.68 6.75 -15.68
N LEU A 84 -5.93 5.71 -16.04
CA LEU A 84 -6.42 4.34 -16.14
C LEU A 84 -6.12 3.59 -14.84
N LEU A 85 -7.07 2.77 -14.41
CA LEU A 85 -6.97 1.87 -13.25
C LEU A 85 -7.27 0.45 -13.68
N TYR A 86 -6.66 -0.51 -13.00
CA TYR A 86 -7.02 -1.92 -13.05
C TYR A 86 -7.43 -2.40 -11.66
N LEU A 87 -8.53 -3.15 -11.60
CA LEU A 87 -8.98 -3.76 -10.36
C LEU A 87 -9.12 -5.26 -10.54
N TYR A 88 -8.99 -5.97 -9.46
CA TYR A 88 -9.46 -7.35 -9.31
C TYR A 88 -10.34 -7.43 -8.07
N VAL A 89 -11.53 -7.98 -8.23
CA VAL A 89 -12.50 -8.17 -7.14
C VAL A 89 -12.68 -9.68 -6.93
N PRO A 90 -12.41 -10.22 -5.73
CA PRO A 90 -12.50 -11.67 -5.50
C PRO A 90 -13.93 -12.18 -5.62
N GLN A 91 -14.08 -13.48 -5.94
CA GLN A 91 -15.39 -14.13 -6.07
C GLN A 91 -16.20 -14.13 -4.76
N SER A 92 -15.49 -14.06 -3.63
CA SER A 92 -16.10 -13.97 -2.29
C SER A 92 -16.67 -12.60 -1.95
N TYR A 93 -16.37 -11.56 -2.74
CA TYR A 93 -16.87 -10.21 -2.48
C TYR A 93 -18.40 -10.14 -2.53
N THR A 94 -18.99 -9.50 -1.53
CA THR A 94 -20.40 -9.09 -1.52
C THR A 94 -20.53 -7.64 -1.02
N PRO A 95 -21.52 -6.86 -1.54
CA PRO A 95 -21.69 -5.47 -1.10
C PRO A 95 -22.07 -5.33 0.38
N GLU A 96 -22.62 -6.38 0.98
CA GLU A 96 -23.07 -6.41 2.37
C GLU A 96 -21.91 -6.48 3.36
N HIS A 97 -20.73 -6.96 2.91
CA HIS A 97 -19.56 -7.10 3.73
C HIS A 97 -18.39 -6.29 3.17
N ALA A 98 -17.80 -5.44 4.00
CA ALA A 98 -16.66 -4.62 3.59
C ALA A 98 -15.40 -5.49 3.43
N SER A 99 -14.72 -5.36 2.30
CA SER A 99 -13.49 -6.09 1.98
C SER A 99 -12.25 -5.23 2.18
N PRO A 100 -11.12 -5.78 2.63
CA PRO A 100 -9.84 -5.07 2.62
C PRO A 100 -9.48 -4.60 1.22
N LEU A 101 -8.68 -3.54 1.12
CA LEU A 101 -8.10 -3.06 -0.13
C LEU A 101 -6.59 -3.27 -0.14
N MET A 102 -6.06 -3.75 -1.27
CA MET A 102 -4.63 -3.81 -1.58
C MET A 102 -4.34 -2.90 -2.77
N LEU A 103 -3.73 -1.74 -2.53
CA LEU A 103 -3.15 -0.89 -3.56
C LEU A 103 -1.84 -1.52 -4.04
N VAL A 104 -1.71 -1.80 -5.35
CA VAL A 104 -0.50 -2.41 -5.91
C VAL A 104 0.14 -1.50 -6.95
N MET A 105 1.45 -1.28 -6.83
CA MET A 105 2.19 -0.32 -7.64
C MET A 105 3.32 -1.01 -8.41
N HIS A 106 3.27 -0.90 -9.75
CA HIS A 106 4.25 -1.53 -10.66
C HIS A 106 5.60 -0.82 -10.65
N GLY A 107 6.63 -1.50 -11.12
CA GLY A 107 7.96 -0.93 -11.35
C GLY A 107 8.01 -0.01 -12.59
N THR A 108 9.17 0.58 -12.85
CA THR A 108 9.41 1.37 -14.07
C THR A 108 9.16 0.52 -15.32
N ALA A 109 8.26 0.95 -16.20
CA ALA A 109 7.87 0.22 -17.40
C ALA A 109 8.76 0.53 -18.63
N GLY A 110 9.69 1.48 -18.50
CA GLY A 110 10.62 1.89 -19.55
C GLY A 110 10.11 3.04 -20.43
N TYR A 111 8.82 3.10 -20.70
CA TYR A 111 8.17 4.21 -21.43
C TYR A 111 6.67 4.28 -21.06
N PRO A 112 6.01 5.44 -21.25
CA PRO A 112 4.62 5.63 -20.76
C PRO A 112 3.61 4.65 -21.35
N GLY A 113 3.76 4.27 -22.62
CA GLY A 113 2.88 3.33 -23.29
C GLY A 113 2.94 1.89 -22.77
N ALA A 114 3.98 1.52 -22.00
CA ALA A 114 4.11 0.22 -21.35
C ALA A 114 3.53 0.20 -19.92
N ALA A 115 3.35 1.36 -19.29
CA ALA A 115 2.85 1.45 -17.92
C ALA A 115 1.47 0.78 -17.72
N PRO A 116 0.49 0.88 -18.65
CA PRO A 116 -0.76 0.15 -18.52
C PRO A 116 -0.61 -1.38 -18.48
N ALA A 117 0.35 -1.94 -19.24
CA ALA A 117 0.60 -3.38 -19.21
C ALA A 117 1.29 -3.79 -17.91
N ALA A 118 2.21 -2.96 -17.39
CA ALA A 118 2.87 -3.20 -16.12
C ALA A 118 1.89 -3.13 -14.93
N ALA A 119 0.96 -2.16 -14.92
CA ALA A 119 -0.08 -2.07 -13.92
C ALA A 119 -1.04 -3.26 -13.95
N ARG A 120 -1.45 -3.70 -15.15
CA ARG A 120 -2.26 -4.90 -15.31
C ARG A 120 -1.53 -6.13 -14.80
N GLN A 121 -0.24 -6.27 -15.11
CA GLN A 121 0.55 -7.43 -14.69
C GLN A 121 0.58 -7.55 -13.16
N VAL A 122 0.89 -6.49 -12.42
CA VAL A 122 0.93 -6.57 -10.95
C VAL A 122 -0.46 -6.81 -10.36
N ARG A 123 -1.55 -6.30 -10.96
CA ARG A 123 -2.91 -6.64 -10.58
C ARG A 123 -3.16 -8.16 -10.78
N ASP A 124 -2.75 -8.72 -11.92
CA ASP A 124 -2.94 -10.14 -12.24
C ASP A 124 -2.10 -11.04 -11.31
N ASP A 125 -0.88 -10.64 -10.99
CA ASP A 125 0.00 -11.36 -10.08
C ASP A 125 -0.60 -11.46 -8.65
N TRP A 126 -1.32 -10.43 -8.21
CA TRP A 126 -2.00 -10.42 -6.92
C TRP A 126 -3.36 -11.15 -6.91
N SER A 127 -3.94 -11.45 -8.09
CA SER A 127 -5.31 -11.95 -8.18
C SER A 127 -5.55 -13.26 -7.41
N SER A 128 -4.60 -14.21 -7.47
CA SER A 128 -4.72 -15.49 -6.76
C SER A 128 -4.60 -15.33 -5.23
N VAL A 129 -3.80 -14.38 -4.76
CA VAL A 129 -3.69 -14.04 -3.33
C VAL A 129 -4.97 -13.34 -2.87
N ALA A 130 -5.50 -12.44 -3.71
CA ALA A 130 -6.76 -11.75 -3.43
C ALA A 130 -7.95 -12.70 -3.34
N GLU A 131 -7.99 -13.72 -4.22
CA GLU A 131 -9.02 -14.77 -4.19
C GLU A 131 -9.02 -15.54 -2.87
N SER A 132 -7.83 -15.93 -2.39
CA SER A 132 -7.69 -16.66 -1.12
C SER A 132 -7.80 -15.75 0.12
N GLY A 133 -7.49 -14.47 -0.02
CA GLY A 133 -7.49 -13.49 1.09
C GLY A 133 -8.76 -12.65 1.20
N GLY A 134 -9.67 -12.69 0.22
CA GLY A 134 -10.93 -11.95 0.24
C GLY A 134 -10.78 -10.43 0.15
N PHE A 135 -9.76 -9.91 -0.54
CA PHE A 135 -9.51 -8.47 -0.66
C PHE A 135 -9.58 -7.97 -2.11
N ILE A 136 -9.90 -6.70 -2.27
CA ILE A 136 -9.92 -6.02 -3.58
C ILE A 136 -8.51 -5.55 -3.91
N VAL A 137 -8.05 -5.77 -5.15
CA VAL A 137 -6.80 -5.23 -5.67
C VAL A 137 -7.09 -3.99 -6.50
N LEU A 138 -6.34 -2.91 -6.25
CA LEU A 138 -6.37 -1.67 -7.04
C LEU A 138 -4.97 -1.39 -7.57
N SER A 139 -4.82 -1.31 -8.90
CA SER A 139 -3.57 -1.00 -9.58
C SER A 139 -3.73 0.22 -10.48
N PRO A 140 -3.34 1.41 -10.04
CA PRO A 140 -3.26 2.60 -10.88
C PRO A 140 -2.07 2.51 -11.84
N VAL A 141 -2.15 3.27 -12.94
CA VAL A 141 -1.10 3.37 -13.96
C VAL A 141 -0.24 4.59 -13.66
N ALA A 142 1.07 4.40 -13.57
CA ALA A 142 2.04 5.48 -13.38
C ALA A 142 2.07 6.45 -14.56
N SER A 143 2.27 7.75 -14.30
CA SER A 143 2.17 8.82 -15.29
C SER A 143 3.52 9.33 -15.83
N GLY A 144 4.64 8.90 -15.26
CA GLY A 144 5.96 9.43 -15.59
C GLY A 144 6.43 9.12 -17.00
N SER A 145 7.29 9.96 -17.53
CA SER A 145 7.77 9.93 -18.91
C SER A 145 8.55 8.66 -19.30
N ASN A 146 9.08 7.93 -18.30
CA ASN A 146 9.73 6.63 -18.47
C ASN A 146 8.82 5.46 -18.06
N GLY A 147 7.53 5.70 -17.84
CA GLY A 147 6.57 4.71 -17.33
C GLY A 147 6.81 4.38 -15.85
N SER A 148 7.41 5.29 -15.10
CA SER A 148 7.58 5.23 -13.65
C SER A 148 6.66 6.23 -12.95
N TRP A 149 6.76 6.32 -11.65
CA TRP A 149 5.93 7.18 -10.81
C TRP A 149 6.49 8.60 -10.73
N GLU A 150 5.59 9.58 -10.85
CA GLU A 150 5.83 11.01 -10.60
C GLU A 150 5.04 11.40 -9.34
N PRO A 151 5.65 11.43 -8.15
CA PRO A 151 4.93 11.61 -6.89
C PRO A 151 3.97 12.80 -6.85
N ASP A 152 4.36 13.94 -7.42
CA ASP A 152 3.53 15.16 -7.45
C ASP A 152 2.23 15.00 -8.26
N ILE A 153 2.21 14.07 -9.22
CA ILE A 153 1.04 13.75 -10.05
C ILE A 153 0.36 12.50 -9.53
N ASP A 154 1.12 11.44 -9.30
CA ASP A 154 0.56 10.12 -9.05
C ASP A 154 -0.03 9.97 -7.64
N ILE A 155 0.51 10.65 -6.61
CA ILE A 155 -0.07 10.57 -5.26
C ILE A 155 -1.51 11.11 -5.22
N PRO A 156 -1.84 12.31 -5.74
CA PRO A 156 -3.22 12.77 -5.85
C PRO A 156 -4.12 11.81 -6.68
N VAL A 157 -3.57 11.23 -7.74
CA VAL A 157 -4.30 10.27 -8.59
C VAL A 157 -4.56 8.96 -7.84
N ILE A 158 -3.60 8.45 -7.08
CA ILE A 158 -3.75 7.25 -6.23
C ILE A 158 -4.88 7.46 -5.22
N PHE A 159 -4.90 8.57 -4.49
CA PHE A 159 -5.98 8.86 -3.54
C PHE A 159 -7.34 9.02 -4.22
N ALA A 160 -7.39 9.63 -5.40
CA ALA A 160 -8.62 9.70 -6.19
C ALA A 160 -9.09 8.30 -6.67
N ALA A 161 -8.14 7.43 -7.03
CA ALA A 161 -8.44 6.04 -7.41
C ALA A 161 -8.98 5.23 -6.23
N ILE A 162 -8.41 5.40 -5.05
CA ILE A 162 -8.91 4.78 -3.82
C ILE A 162 -10.33 5.29 -3.51
N ALA A 163 -10.55 6.61 -3.56
CA ALA A 163 -11.86 7.20 -3.30
C ALA A 163 -12.93 6.72 -4.29
N ASP A 164 -12.59 6.62 -5.58
CA ASP A 164 -13.47 6.07 -6.61
C ASP A 164 -13.79 4.58 -6.35
N THR A 165 -12.79 3.80 -5.94
CA THR A 165 -12.97 2.38 -5.58
C THR A 165 -13.90 2.25 -4.37
N MET A 166 -13.69 3.04 -3.32
CA MET A 166 -14.51 3.08 -2.11
C MET A 166 -15.96 3.52 -2.37
N ALA A 167 -16.19 4.40 -3.35
CA ALA A 167 -17.54 4.81 -3.75
C ALA A 167 -18.30 3.70 -4.48
N ARG A 168 -17.59 2.79 -5.11
CA ARG A 168 -18.15 1.69 -5.92
C ARG A 168 -18.26 0.37 -5.18
N TYR A 169 -17.27 0.07 -4.37
CA TYR A 169 -17.16 -1.17 -3.61
C TYR A 169 -17.19 -0.88 -2.12
N ASN A 170 -17.76 -1.79 -1.36
CA ASN A 170 -17.75 -1.69 0.09
C ASN A 170 -16.37 -2.13 0.61
N VAL A 171 -15.51 -1.15 0.88
CA VAL A 171 -14.13 -1.34 1.32
C VAL A 171 -14.03 -1.13 2.82
N GLU A 172 -13.30 -2.00 3.52
CA GLU A 172 -12.98 -1.85 4.94
C GLU A 172 -11.83 -0.86 5.11
N GLN A 173 -12.16 0.36 5.53
CA GLN A 173 -11.20 1.47 5.61
C GLN A 173 -10.15 1.28 6.73
N THR A 174 -10.41 0.42 7.70
CA THR A 174 -9.42 0.04 8.72
C THR A 174 -8.40 -0.98 8.21
N ARG A 175 -8.56 -1.48 6.97
CA ARG A 175 -7.72 -2.50 6.34
C ARG A 175 -7.28 -2.07 4.93
N MET A 176 -6.71 -0.86 4.86
CA MET A 176 -6.16 -0.26 3.63
C MET A 176 -4.67 -0.63 3.52
N ASN A 177 -4.36 -1.65 2.73
CA ASN A 177 -3.00 -2.12 2.55
C ASN A 177 -2.42 -1.66 1.22
N MET A 178 -1.10 -1.67 1.10
CA MET A 178 -0.43 -1.44 -0.18
C MET A 178 0.76 -2.36 -0.40
N TRP A 179 1.16 -2.47 -1.64
CA TRP A 179 2.39 -3.13 -2.05
C TRP A 179 2.98 -2.42 -3.27
N GLY A 180 4.32 -2.43 -3.37
CA GLY A 180 5.00 -1.90 -4.54
C GLY A 180 6.22 -2.72 -4.95
N TYR A 181 6.45 -2.76 -6.27
CA TYR A 181 7.62 -3.38 -6.87
C TYR A 181 8.54 -2.32 -7.46
N SER A 182 9.86 -2.40 -7.20
CA SER A 182 10.86 -1.51 -7.78
C SER A 182 10.52 -0.04 -7.55
N ALA A 183 10.31 0.76 -8.58
CA ALA A 183 9.86 2.16 -8.46
C ALA A 183 8.54 2.29 -7.68
N GLY A 184 7.61 1.34 -7.84
CA GLY A 184 6.40 1.27 -7.01
C GLY A 184 6.71 0.97 -5.55
N GLY A 185 7.75 0.18 -5.26
CA GLY A 185 8.25 -0.08 -3.92
C GLY A 185 8.86 1.15 -3.26
N HIS A 186 9.61 1.96 -4.03
CA HIS A 186 10.12 3.25 -3.55
C HIS A 186 8.97 4.19 -3.18
N LEU A 187 7.93 4.24 -4.04
CA LEU A 187 6.75 5.06 -3.77
C LEU A 187 5.94 4.52 -2.60
N ALA A 188 5.86 3.19 -2.42
CA ALA A 188 5.18 2.57 -1.28
C ALA A 188 5.78 3.02 0.05
N HIS A 189 7.10 3.05 0.18
CA HIS A 189 7.76 3.59 1.38
C HIS A 189 7.37 5.05 1.63
N ALA A 190 7.46 5.90 0.60
CA ALA A 190 7.12 7.31 0.73
C ALA A 190 5.64 7.52 1.10
N LEU A 191 4.74 6.81 0.44
CA LEU A 191 3.30 6.96 0.64
C LEU A 191 2.86 6.41 2.00
N ALA A 192 3.30 5.20 2.37
CA ALA A 192 2.94 4.56 3.62
C ALA A 192 3.41 5.36 4.84
N LEU A 193 4.68 5.75 4.87
CA LEU A 193 5.29 6.41 6.02
C LEU A 193 4.81 7.86 6.23
N ASN A 194 4.28 8.51 5.19
CA ASN A 194 3.66 9.82 5.31
C ASN A 194 2.14 9.78 5.59
N HIS A 195 1.51 8.58 5.54
CA HIS A 195 0.07 8.40 5.73
C HIS A 195 -0.24 7.17 6.58
N THR A 196 0.44 7.03 7.71
CA THR A 196 0.26 5.92 8.65
C THR A 196 -1.09 5.93 9.36
N ASP A 197 -1.80 7.06 9.30
CA ASP A 197 -3.19 7.22 9.76
C ASP A 197 -4.23 6.75 8.72
N PHE A 198 -3.79 6.42 7.51
CA PHE A 198 -4.65 5.99 6.41
C PHE A 198 -4.35 4.56 5.96
N PHE A 199 -3.08 4.18 5.84
CA PHE A 199 -2.68 2.83 5.47
C PHE A 199 -2.39 1.98 6.71
N THR A 200 -2.88 0.74 6.67
CA THR A 200 -2.79 -0.19 7.80
C THR A 200 -1.45 -0.90 7.86
N ALA A 201 -0.95 -1.32 6.70
CA ALA A 201 0.31 -2.05 6.54
C ALA A 201 0.74 -2.01 5.07
N TYR A 202 2.00 -2.34 4.80
CA TYR A 202 2.46 -2.40 3.42
C TYR A 202 3.57 -3.41 3.16
N GLY A 203 3.69 -3.81 1.89
CA GLY A 203 4.75 -4.68 1.39
C GLY A 203 5.62 -3.98 0.36
N VAL A 204 6.87 -4.38 0.25
CA VAL A 204 7.81 -3.89 -0.75
C VAL A 204 8.59 -5.06 -1.36
N SER A 205 8.62 -5.13 -2.67
CA SER A 205 9.51 -6.04 -3.39
C SER A 205 10.51 -5.26 -4.23
N ALA A 206 11.80 -5.51 -4.00
CA ALA A 206 12.89 -4.86 -4.73
C ALA A 206 12.78 -3.32 -4.73
N GLY A 207 12.44 -2.72 -3.60
CA GLY A 207 12.41 -1.28 -3.35
C GLY A 207 13.50 -0.87 -2.36
N ALA A 208 13.81 0.42 -2.29
CA ALA A 208 14.72 1.00 -1.31
C ALA A 208 14.12 2.28 -0.73
N LEU A 209 14.20 2.41 0.60
CA LEU A 209 13.66 3.53 1.36
C LEU A 209 14.23 4.88 0.89
N THR A 210 15.53 4.90 0.58
CA THR A 210 16.28 6.10 0.24
C THR A 210 16.04 6.65 -1.17
N GLN A 211 15.16 6.01 -1.99
CA GLN A 211 14.94 6.49 -3.35
C GLN A 211 13.89 7.59 -3.45
N TYR A 212 12.78 7.49 -2.70
CA TYR A 212 11.71 8.49 -2.71
C TYR A 212 11.33 8.99 -1.32
N ALA A 213 11.50 8.17 -0.28
CA ALA A 213 10.96 8.48 1.02
C ALA A 213 11.86 9.41 1.84
N CYS A 214 13.18 9.17 1.85
CA CYS A 214 14.12 9.91 2.70
C CYS A 214 15.56 9.86 2.17
N THR A 215 16.47 10.59 2.83
CA THR A 215 17.92 10.54 2.57
C THR A 215 18.67 10.37 3.90
N ASP A 216 19.84 9.73 3.87
CA ASP A 216 20.64 9.53 5.07
C ASP A 216 21.36 10.81 5.54
N ASP A 217 21.63 11.74 4.63
CA ASP A 217 22.36 12.99 4.86
C ASP A 217 21.47 14.19 5.25
N GLY A 218 20.14 13.97 5.33
CA GLY A 218 19.16 15.00 5.70
C GLY A 218 18.96 16.09 4.66
N SER A 219 19.43 15.90 3.42
CA SER A 219 19.03 16.76 2.29
C SER A 219 17.57 16.52 1.95
N PRO A 220 16.84 17.49 1.31
CA PRO A 220 15.46 17.22 0.89
C PRO A 220 15.37 15.98 -0.02
N PRO A 221 14.44 15.07 0.22
CA PRO A 221 13.41 14.90 1.25
C PRO A 221 13.95 14.73 2.67
N PRO A 222 13.10 14.52 3.74
CA PRO A 222 13.58 14.45 5.12
C PRO A 222 14.64 13.35 5.31
N SER A 223 15.41 13.43 6.39
CA SER A 223 16.29 12.34 6.76
C SER A 223 15.50 11.07 7.08
N CYS A 224 16.08 9.89 6.84
CA CYS A 224 15.40 8.63 7.15
C CYS A 224 15.06 8.51 8.63
N SER A 225 15.94 8.96 9.53
CA SER A 225 15.66 8.98 10.96
C SER A 225 14.50 9.90 11.34
N GLU A 226 14.36 11.05 10.69
CA GLU A 226 13.26 11.97 10.92
C GLU A 226 11.92 11.40 10.38
N LEU A 227 11.91 10.90 9.15
CA LEU A 227 10.72 10.27 8.56
C LEU A 227 10.23 9.11 9.42
N LEU A 228 11.12 8.17 9.74
CA LEU A 228 10.76 6.98 10.52
C LEU A 228 10.42 7.33 11.98
N GLY A 229 11.09 8.33 12.56
CA GLY A 229 10.76 8.81 13.90
C GLY A 229 9.38 9.45 13.99
N ASN A 230 8.92 10.13 12.95
CA ASN A 230 7.64 10.83 12.89
C ASN A 230 6.47 9.96 12.38
N ALA A 231 6.76 8.81 11.77
CA ALA A 231 5.72 7.88 11.31
C ALA A 231 5.01 7.24 12.50
N GLU A 232 3.81 7.70 12.83
CA GLU A 232 2.97 7.21 13.92
C GLU A 232 1.52 7.05 13.44
N PRO A 233 0.89 5.89 13.70
CA PRO A 233 1.43 4.67 14.33
C PRO A 233 2.53 4.02 13.50
N LYS A 234 3.35 3.15 14.12
CA LYS A 234 4.27 2.27 13.40
C LYS A 234 3.45 1.21 12.68
N ILE A 235 3.19 1.42 11.39
CA ILE A 235 2.45 0.43 10.59
C ILE A 235 3.39 -0.70 10.13
N PRO A 236 2.92 -1.96 10.11
CA PRO A 236 3.71 -3.11 9.68
C PRO A 236 4.23 -2.98 8.25
N VAL A 237 5.46 -3.44 8.05
CA VAL A 237 6.10 -3.48 6.74
C VAL A 237 6.74 -4.83 6.45
N ASP A 238 6.53 -5.36 5.25
CA ASP A 238 7.18 -6.58 4.75
C ASP A 238 8.04 -6.26 3.53
N ILE A 239 9.36 -6.49 3.62
CA ILE A 239 10.34 -6.11 2.61
C ILE A 239 11.06 -7.33 2.07
N HIS A 240 10.83 -7.65 0.80
CA HIS A 240 11.54 -8.68 0.05
C HIS A 240 12.57 -8.05 -0.90
N ILE A 241 13.83 -8.43 -0.77
CA ILE A 241 14.91 -7.92 -1.63
C ILE A 241 15.91 -9.00 -2.01
N GLY A 242 16.26 -9.08 -3.30
CA GLY A 242 17.31 -9.97 -3.78
C GLY A 242 18.70 -9.48 -3.38
N VAL A 243 19.54 -10.33 -2.79
CA VAL A 243 20.92 -9.93 -2.41
C VAL A 243 21.84 -9.66 -3.62
N ALA A 244 21.45 -10.07 -4.83
CA ALA A 244 22.09 -9.72 -6.09
C ALA A 244 21.39 -8.56 -6.82
N ASP A 245 20.38 -7.94 -6.23
CA ASP A 245 19.72 -6.75 -6.75
C ASP A 245 20.70 -5.55 -6.66
N PRO A 246 20.87 -4.74 -7.72
CA PRO A 246 21.63 -3.50 -7.63
C PRO A 246 21.16 -2.55 -6.52
N LEU A 247 19.87 -2.56 -6.16
CA LEU A 247 19.33 -1.75 -5.06
C LEU A 247 19.88 -2.18 -3.70
N TYR A 248 20.28 -3.45 -3.56
CA TYR A 248 20.72 -4.00 -2.28
C TYR A 248 21.98 -3.29 -1.75
N LEU A 249 23.01 -3.10 -2.60
CA LEU A 249 24.27 -2.47 -2.20
C LEU A 249 24.40 -1.02 -2.65
N TYR A 250 24.07 -0.72 -3.93
CA TYR A 250 24.33 0.60 -4.50
C TYR A 250 23.37 1.69 -4.02
N TYR A 251 22.16 1.29 -3.62
CA TYR A 251 21.12 2.23 -3.15
C TYR A 251 20.77 2.01 -1.67
N GLY A 252 21.57 1.24 -0.96
CA GLY A 252 21.50 1.09 0.49
C GLY A 252 20.24 0.35 1.00
N ALA A 253 19.55 -0.41 0.14
CA ALA A 253 18.39 -1.19 0.60
C ALA A 253 18.78 -2.27 1.64
N ASN A 254 20.03 -2.74 1.63
CA ASN A 254 20.54 -3.66 2.66
C ASN A 254 20.60 -3.04 4.08
N GLU A 255 20.50 -1.72 4.19
CA GLU A 255 20.50 -0.99 5.46
C GLU A 255 19.08 -0.67 5.95
N ASP A 256 18.05 -0.91 5.13
CA ASP A 256 16.67 -0.54 5.46
C ASP A 256 16.16 -1.24 6.72
N GLN A 257 16.53 -2.51 6.96
CA GLN A 257 16.21 -3.18 8.21
C GLN A 257 16.70 -2.36 9.43
N GLY A 258 17.97 -1.99 9.44
CA GLY A 258 18.55 -1.21 10.53
C GLY A 258 17.94 0.19 10.67
N ARG A 259 17.55 0.83 9.55
CA ARG A 259 16.85 2.12 9.58
C ARG A 259 15.47 1.99 10.23
N PHE A 260 14.69 0.97 9.87
CA PHE A 260 13.38 0.71 10.48
C PHE A 260 13.50 0.36 11.97
N GLU A 261 14.43 -0.53 12.34
CA GLU A 261 14.68 -0.88 13.75
C GLU A 261 15.08 0.36 14.58
N ALA A 262 15.94 1.23 14.05
CA ALA A 262 16.29 2.50 14.67
C ALA A 262 15.10 3.47 14.75
N GLY A 263 14.14 3.38 13.85
CA GLY A 263 12.89 4.12 13.84
C GLY A 263 11.82 3.57 14.80
N GLY A 264 12.08 2.42 15.45
CA GLY A 264 11.20 1.83 16.45
C GLY A 264 10.37 0.64 15.99
N TRP A 265 10.55 0.14 14.76
CA TRP A 265 9.96 -1.12 14.31
C TRP A 265 10.65 -2.32 14.96
N ILE A 266 9.91 -3.38 15.20
CA ILE A 266 10.39 -4.59 15.89
C ILE A 266 10.39 -5.75 14.89
N SER A 267 11.58 -6.32 14.67
CA SER A 267 11.78 -7.45 13.77
C SER A 267 10.84 -8.63 14.12
N GLU A 268 10.23 -9.24 13.12
CA GLU A 268 9.24 -10.34 13.21
C GLU A 268 7.94 -9.99 13.99
N GLN A 269 7.69 -8.69 14.26
CA GLN A 269 6.42 -8.23 14.83
C GLN A 269 5.70 -7.27 13.88
N ASP A 270 6.38 -6.21 13.47
CA ASP A 270 5.89 -5.20 12.53
C ASP A 270 6.91 -4.85 11.44
N LEU A 271 8.10 -5.47 11.47
CA LEU A 271 9.11 -5.44 10.42
C LEU A 271 9.46 -6.87 9.98
N PHE A 272 9.07 -7.22 8.76
CA PHE A 272 9.38 -8.49 8.14
C PHE A 272 10.44 -8.30 7.05
N TRP A 273 11.72 -8.49 7.41
CA TRP A 273 12.83 -8.35 6.51
C TRP A 273 13.19 -9.68 5.85
N ARG A 274 13.07 -9.78 4.53
CA ARG A 274 13.15 -11.02 3.75
C ARG A 274 14.17 -10.92 2.61
N PRO A 275 15.48 -10.85 2.88
CA PRO A 275 16.48 -10.95 1.81
C PRO A 275 16.49 -12.37 1.24
N PHE A 276 16.60 -12.49 -0.08
CA PHE A 276 16.62 -13.79 -0.76
C PHE A 276 17.73 -13.89 -1.79
N ALA A 277 18.14 -15.15 -2.14
CA ALA A 277 19.11 -15.39 -3.20
C ALA A 277 18.47 -15.10 -4.57
N GLY A 278 18.62 -13.87 -5.07
CA GLY A 278 18.03 -13.44 -6.34
C GLY A 278 18.44 -12.02 -6.69
N GLY A 279 18.00 -11.55 -7.86
CA GLY A 279 18.19 -10.19 -8.36
C GLY A 279 16.94 -9.34 -8.21
N HIS A 280 16.77 -8.41 -9.14
CA HIS A 280 15.66 -7.44 -9.17
C HIS A 280 14.35 -8.09 -9.63
N THR A 281 13.67 -8.81 -8.74
CA THR A 281 12.46 -9.59 -9.04
C THR A 281 11.62 -9.87 -7.79
N TYR A 282 10.44 -10.43 -8.00
CA TYR A 282 9.58 -11.04 -6.97
C TYR A 282 8.92 -12.31 -7.52
N THR A 283 8.23 -13.06 -6.68
CA THR A 283 7.45 -14.25 -7.04
C THR A 283 6.06 -14.20 -6.43
N ILE A 284 5.10 -14.92 -7.00
CA ILE A 284 3.74 -15.03 -6.46
C ILE A 284 3.74 -15.60 -5.04
N ALA A 285 4.65 -16.54 -4.74
CA ALA A 285 4.78 -17.09 -3.39
C ALA A 285 5.15 -16.00 -2.36
N GLN A 286 6.05 -15.07 -2.73
CA GLN A 286 6.39 -13.93 -1.87
C GLN A 286 5.21 -12.98 -1.67
N LEU A 287 4.34 -12.77 -2.68
CA LEU A 287 3.13 -11.97 -2.51
C LEU A 287 2.19 -12.61 -1.48
N GLY A 288 2.04 -13.93 -1.49
CA GLY A 288 1.29 -14.68 -0.48
C GLY A 288 1.90 -14.57 0.92
N GLU A 289 3.24 -14.58 1.04
CA GLU A 289 3.95 -14.36 2.30
C GLU A 289 3.73 -12.94 2.82
N ILE A 290 3.87 -11.92 1.97
CA ILE A 290 3.58 -10.52 2.29
C ILE A 290 2.16 -10.40 2.84
N TRP A 291 1.16 -10.94 2.12
CA TRP A 291 -0.22 -10.90 2.60
C TRP A 291 -0.36 -11.53 3.99
N THR A 292 0.21 -12.70 4.19
CA THR A 292 0.15 -13.41 5.48
C THR A 292 0.73 -12.59 6.63
N ASN A 293 1.80 -11.83 6.38
CA ASN A 293 2.47 -11.02 7.39
C ASN A 293 1.73 -9.70 7.68
N ILE A 294 1.09 -9.07 6.67
CA ILE A 294 0.46 -7.76 6.85
C ILE A 294 -1.05 -7.80 7.12
N CYS A 295 -1.76 -8.84 6.66
CA CYS A 295 -3.21 -8.93 6.81
C CYS A 295 -3.72 -9.00 8.27
N PRO A 296 -2.94 -9.47 9.28
CA PRO A 296 -3.41 -9.53 10.67
C PRO A 296 -3.57 -8.16 11.34
N PHE A 297 -3.35 -7.07 10.63
CA PHE A 297 -3.39 -5.74 11.22
C PHE A 297 -4.59 -4.94 10.72
N ALA A 298 -5.11 -4.09 11.58
CA ALA A 298 -6.13 -3.09 11.29
C ALA A 298 -5.79 -1.77 11.98
N LEU A 299 -6.22 -0.64 11.41
CA LEU A 299 -6.14 0.64 12.13
C LEU A 299 -7.18 0.64 13.24
N GLY A 300 -6.74 0.99 14.44
CA GLY A 300 -7.64 1.22 15.57
C GLY A 300 -8.57 2.41 15.33
N PRO A 301 -9.69 2.51 16.08
CA PRO A 301 -10.64 3.61 15.99
C PRO A 301 -10.05 4.94 16.44
#